data_612cab8de863457414ee10a61ff65218
#
_entry.id   612cab8de863457414ee10a61ff65218
#
_cell.length_a   1.000
_cell.length_b   1.000
_cell.length_c   1.000
_cell.angle_alpha   90.00
_cell.angle_beta   90.00
_cell.angle_gamma   90.00
#
_symmetry.space_group_name_H-M   'P 1'
#
loop_
_entity.id
_entity.type
_entity.pdbx_description
1 polymer ?
#
loop_
_entity_poly.entity_id
_entity_poly.type
_entity_poly.pdbx_seq_one_letter_code
_entity_poly.pdbx_strand_id
1 'polypeptide(L)'
;MNKPTVALIVYEQMMPIHFAMAYSVFSMSDLNGKPLFNCKIVSDSDNLTNSLFHIHLDGGLEWLENADIVVMTGWHDTQVMPSEALLTALRQAYQRGATVVGLCYGAYVLACSGLLNGKKATTHWLGDSDFTSRFPQVKWDLNPIYLEQDRLITSAGTAASMDCCLSIVRKLYGVKIANHIARILVIPPHREGGQAQFIERPISRSTPNHNINALLAYLNENLTALHSTDSLAERLSMSRSTFTRHFRKATGMSLNQWLIEARLQRARELLESTDLSITDIAEQSGFHSDTALRQHFLKKHKISPNRWRKQFQIKDV
;
A
#
# COMPACT_ATOMS: atom_id res chain seq x y z
N MET A 1 -31.72 7.18 -10.39
CA MET A 1 -30.51 6.57 -10.99
C MET A 1 -30.47 5.11 -10.56
N ASN A 2 -30.20 4.19 -11.49
CA ASN A 2 -29.95 2.79 -11.13
C ASN A 2 -28.72 2.73 -10.21
N LYS A 3 -28.77 1.88 -9.19
CA LYS A 3 -27.64 1.63 -8.30
C LYS A 3 -26.52 0.95 -9.10
N PRO A 4 -25.25 1.41 -9.01
CA PRO A 4 -24.15 0.70 -9.63
C PRO A 4 -24.02 -0.71 -9.09
N THR A 5 -23.75 -1.67 -9.99
CA THR A 5 -23.46 -3.06 -9.62
C THR A 5 -21.97 -3.21 -9.37
N VAL A 6 -21.63 -3.73 -8.19
CA VAL A 6 -20.25 -4.08 -7.79
C VAL A 6 -20.13 -5.59 -7.75
N ALA A 7 -19.27 -6.16 -8.57
CA ALA A 7 -18.91 -7.58 -8.51
C ALA A 7 -17.63 -7.74 -7.67
N LEU A 8 -17.74 -8.41 -6.53
CA LEU A 8 -16.62 -8.78 -5.67
C LEU A 8 -16.18 -10.20 -6.03
N ILE A 9 -15.01 -10.31 -6.63
CA ILE A 9 -14.45 -11.61 -7.01
C ILE A 9 -13.80 -12.23 -5.79
N VAL A 10 -14.29 -13.40 -5.42
CA VAL A 10 -13.74 -14.26 -4.38
C VAL A 10 -13.13 -15.51 -5.02
N TYR A 11 -12.19 -16.13 -4.32
CA TYR A 11 -11.40 -17.24 -4.87
C TYR A 11 -11.03 -18.23 -3.75
N GLU A 12 -10.66 -19.43 -4.14
CA GLU A 12 -10.23 -20.45 -3.20
C GLU A 12 -8.99 -19.99 -2.41
N GLN A 13 -8.86 -20.39 -1.13
CA GLN A 13 -7.80 -19.99 -0.20
C GLN A 13 -7.72 -18.48 0.08
N MET A 14 -8.76 -17.72 -0.25
CA MET A 14 -8.81 -16.30 0.04
C MET A 14 -8.69 -16.02 1.53
N MET A 15 -7.85 -15.05 1.91
CA MET A 15 -7.87 -14.52 3.27
C MET A 15 -9.19 -13.77 3.51
N PRO A 16 -9.97 -14.13 4.56
CA PRO A 16 -11.29 -13.54 4.83
C PRO A 16 -11.30 -12.03 4.87
N ILE A 17 -10.23 -11.43 5.41
CA ILE A 17 -10.11 -9.99 5.57
C ILE A 17 -10.10 -9.23 4.23
N HIS A 18 -9.55 -9.82 3.16
CA HIS A 18 -9.52 -9.16 1.84
C HIS A 18 -10.94 -8.93 1.30
N PHE A 19 -11.78 -9.96 1.38
CA PHE A 19 -13.20 -9.86 1.03
C PHE A 19 -13.95 -8.93 1.98
N ALA A 20 -13.79 -9.14 3.30
CA ALA A 20 -14.51 -8.40 4.31
C ALA A 20 -14.31 -6.88 4.22
N MET A 21 -13.09 -6.42 3.91
CA MET A 21 -12.78 -4.99 3.72
C MET A 21 -13.60 -4.35 2.60
N ALA A 22 -13.63 -4.99 1.42
CA ALA A 22 -14.40 -4.49 0.28
C ALA A 22 -15.90 -4.60 0.54
N TYR A 23 -16.35 -5.75 1.02
CA TYR A 23 -17.76 -6.01 1.31
C TYR A 23 -18.31 -5.03 2.37
N SER A 24 -17.55 -4.76 3.44
CA SER A 24 -17.96 -3.81 4.48
C SER A 24 -18.22 -2.40 3.95
N VAL A 25 -17.51 -1.97 2.90
CA VAL A 25 -17.73 -0.65 2.30
C VAL A 25 -18.87 -0.67 1.29
N PHE A 26 -18.88 -1.65 0.38
CA PHE A 26 -19.85 -1.68 -0.74
C PHE A 26 -21.24 -2.20 -0.35
N SER A 27 -21.38 -2.88 0.79
CA SER A 27 -22.69 -3.29 1.33
C SER A 27 -23.40 -2.20 2.12
N MET A 28 -22.75 -1.04 2.34
CA MET A 28 -23.31 0.05 3.15
C MET A 28 -24.44 0.80 2.44
N SER A 29 -25.24 1.46 3.27
CA SER A 29 -26.37 2.29 2.85
C SER A 29 -26.05 3.79 2.99
N ASP A 30 -26.85 4.63 2.35
CA ASP A 30 -26.85 6.07 2.54
C ASP A 30 -27.43 6.48 3.91
N LEU A 31 -27.52 7.79 4.14
CA LEU A 31 -28.04 8.37 5.39
C LEU A 31 -29.53 8.02 5.65
N ASN A 32 -30.26 7.57 4.63
CA ASN A 32 -31.66 7.19 4.71
C ASN A 32 -31.87 5.65 4.72
N GLY A 33 -30.81 4.89 4.88
CA GLY A 33 -30.87 3.43 4.88
C GLY A 33 -30.98 2.78 3.50
N LYS A 34 -30.85 3.53 2.39
CA LYS A 34 -30.88 2.99 1.03
C LYS A 34 -29.52 2.39 0.67
N PRO A 35 -29.44 1.12 0.23
CA PRO A 35 -28.21 0.54 -0.28
C PRO A 35 -27.61 1.36 -1.42
N LEU A 36 -26.32 1.67 -1.34
CA LEU A 36 -25.62 2.46 -2.33
C LEU A 36 -25.32 1.66 -3.60
N PHE A 37 -25.00 0.41 -3.46
CA PHE A 37 -24.61 -0.49 -4.53
C PHE A 37 -25.50 -1.74 -4.59
N ASN A 38 -25.56 -2.36 -5.76
CA ASN A 38 -25.99 -3.74 -5.93
C ASN A 38 -24.74 -4.62 -5.85
N CYS A 39 -24.40 -5.11 -4.66
CA CYS A 39 -23.19 -5.88 -4.44
C CYS A 39 -23.43 -7.34 -4.77
N LYS A 40 -22.57 -7.93 -5.61
CA LYS A 40 -22.59 -9.32 -6.05
C LYS A 40 -21.27 -10.01 -5.68
N ILE A 41 -21.39 -11.18 -5.09
CA ILE A 41 -20.27 -12.03 -4.71
C ILE A 41 -20.13 -13.11 -5.77
N VAL A 42 -19.02 -13.12 -6.48
CA VAL A 42 -18.83 -13.95 -7.66
C VAL A 42 -17.50 -14.71 -7.61
N SER A 43 -17.41 -15.83 -8.30
CA SER A 43 -16.19 -16.63 -8.39
C SER A 43 -16.05 -17.27 -9.77
N ASP A 44 -14.83 -17.66 -10.14
CA ASP A 44 -14.56 -18.55 -11.26
C ASP A 44 -14.62 -20.05 -10.88
N SER A 45 -14.96 -20.34 -9.61
CA SER A 45 -15.14 -21.71 -9.08
C SER A 45 -16.47 -21.83 -8.37
N ASP A 46 -17.22 -22.88 -8.69
CA ASP A 46 -18.52 -23.17 -8.09
C ASP A 46 -18.40 -23.63 -6.62
N ASN A 47 -17.24 -24.11 -6.21
CA ASN A 47 -16.99 -24.66 -4.90
C ASN A 47 -15.81 -23.94 -4.22
N LEU A 48 -16.12 -22.90 -3.45
CA LEU A 48 -15.15 -22.28 -2.57
C LEU A 48 -15.10 -23.03 -1.24
N THR A 49 -14.16 -23.94 -1.11
CA THR A 49 -13.88 -24.61 0.16
C THR A 49 -12.92 -23.76 0.98
N ASN A 50 -13.46 -22.91 1.83
CA ASN A 50 -12.67 -22.33 2.91
C ASN A 50 -13.00 -23.09 4.20
N SER A 51 -11.99 -23.58 4.90
CA SER A 51 -12.19 -24.34 6.15
C SER A 51 -12.78 -23.52 7.30
N LEU A 52 -12.83 -22.20 7.17
CA LEU A 52 -13.26 -21.30 8.24
C LEU A 52 -14.71 -20.81 8.09
N PHE A 53 -15.24 -20.70 6.87
CA PHE A 53 -16.58 -20.17 6.61
C PHE A 53 -17.06 -20.51 5.21
N HIS A 54 -18.37 -20.51 5.03
CA HIS A 54 -19.00 -20.64 3.71
C HIS A 54 -19.40 -19.27 3.18
N ILE A 55 -19.03 -18.99 1.92
CA ILE A 55 -19.49 -17.79 1.19
C ILE A 55 -20.60 -18.23 0.25
N HIS A 56 -21.75 -17.58 0.37
CA HIS A 56 -22.81 -17.71 -0.63
C HIS A 56 -22.43 -16.89 -1.86
N LEU A 57 -22.35 -17.54 -3.02
CA LEU A 57 -22.10 -16.89 -4.30
C LEU A 57 -23.42 -16.45 -4.93
N ASP A 58 -23.43 -15.25 -5.51
CA ASP A 58 -24.54 -14.80 -6.38
C ASP A 58 -24.46 -15.43 -7.78
N GLY A 59 -23.28 -15.92 -8.18
CA GLY A 59 -23.02 -16.59 -9.45
C GLY A 59 -21.54 -16.61 -9.83
N GLY A 60 -21.25 -16.88 -11.09
CA GLY A 60 -19.93 -16.96 -11.67
C GLY A 60 -19.46 -15.63 -12.33
N LEU A 61 -18.50 -15.75 -13.24
CA LEU A 61 -17.90 -14.63 -13.92
C LEU A 61 -18.82 -13.90 -14.90
N GLU A 62 -19.98 -14.47 -15.26
CA GLU A 62 -21.00 -13.83 -16.07
C GLU A 62 -21.52 -12.51 -15.48
N TRP A 63 -21.46 -12.35 -14.16
CA TRP A 63 -21.79 -11.08 -13.51
C TRP A 63 -20.88 -9.92 -13.91
N LEU A 64 -19.65 -10.21 -14.34
CA LEU A 64 -18.71 -9.18 -14.78
C LEU A 64 -19.16 -8.51 -16.08
N GLU A 65 -20.00 -9.17 -16.87
CA GLU A 65 -20.54 -8.61 -18.13
C GLU A 65 -21.41 -7.37 -17.88
N ASN A 66 -22.02 -7.24 -16.73
CA ASN A 66 -22.96 -6.16 -16.42
C ASN A 66 -22.55 -5.33 -15.19
N ALA A 67 -21.43 -5.65 -14.54
CA ALA A 67 -20.95 -4.91 -13.38
C ALA A 67 -20.34 -3.55 -13.78
N ASP A 68 -20.70 -2.48 -13.08
CA ASP A 68 -20.09 -1.15 -13.25
C ASP A 68 -18.70 -1.10 -12.60
N ILE A 69 -18.52 -1.86 -11.52
CA ILE A 69 -17.27 -1.94 -10.78
C ILE A 69 -16.96 -3.43 -10.53
N VAL A 70 -15.77 -3.84 -10.93
CA VAL A 70 -15.26 -5.21 -10.71
C VAL A 70 -14.10 -5.14 -9.75
N VAL A 71 -14.18 -5.86 -8.63
CA VAL A 71 -13.17 -5.83 -7.57
C VAL A 71 -12.55 -7.21 -7.42
N MET A 72 -11.29 -7.31 -7.79
CA MET A 72 -10.44 -8.43 -7.40
C MET A 72 -9.96 -8.19 -5.98
N THR A 73 -10.50 -8.96 -5.02
CA THR A 73 -10.35 -8.69 -3.58
C THR A 73 -8.95 -8.99 -3.02
N GLY A 74 -8.15 -9.71 -3.76
CA GLY A 74 -6.77 -10.08 -3.42
C GLY A 74 -6.27 -11.22 -4.32
N TRP A 75 -5.20 -11.88 -3.91
CA TRP A 75 -4.73 -13.15 -4.46
C TRP A 75 -3.91 -13.87 -3.39
N HIS A 76 -4.02 -15.18 -3.31
CA HIS A 76 -3.42 -15.93 -2.19
C HIS A 76 -1.94 -16.25 -2.40
N ASP A 77 -1.56 -16.56 -3.64
CA ASP A 77 -0.20 -16.94 -4.00
C ASP A 77 0.18 -16.37 -5.37
N THR A 78 1.18 -15.51 -5.41
CA THR A 78 1.65 -14.88 -6.64
C THR A 78 2.31 -15.86 -7.61
N GLN A 79 2.67 -17.08 -7.17
CA GLN A 79 3.19 -18.14 -8.03
C GLN A 79 2.07 -18.91 -8.77
N VAL A 80 0.84 -18.83 -8.29
CA VAL A 80 -0.32 -19.46 -8.91
C VAL A 80 -0.94 -18.50 -9.92
N MET A 81 -0.95 -18.91 -11.19
CA MET A 81 -1.59 -18.10 -12.25
C MET A 81 -3.11 -18.10 -12.10
N PRO A 82 -3.75 -16.95 -12.23
CA PRO A 82 -5.20 -16.89 -12.35
C PRO A 82 -5.70 -17.63 -13.58
N SER A 83 -6.94 -18.13 -13.56
CA SER A 83 -7.55 -18.82 -14.70
C SER A 83 -7.66 -17.89 -15.91
N GLU A 84 -7.51 -18.43 -17.11
CA GLU A 84 -7.68 -17.64 -18.35
C GLU A 84 -9.11 -17.12 -18.48
N ALA A 85 -10.09 -17.82 -17.93
CA ALA A 85 -11.48 -17.35 -17.87
C ALA A 85 -11.59 -16.05 -17.05
N LEU A 86 -10.98 -15.99 -15.85
CA LEU A 86 -10.93 -14.80 -15.02
C LEU A 86 -10.19 -13.65 -15.72
N LEU A 87 -9.02 -13.92 -16.30
CA LEU A 87 -8.23 -12.90 -16.98
C LEU A 87 -8.99 -12.31 -18.18
N THR A 88 -9.71 -13.15 -18.93
CA THR A 88 -10.53 -12.74 -20.07
C THR A 88 -11.73 -11.92 -19.61
N ALA A 89 -12.46 -12.36 -18.59
CA ALA A 89 -13.60 -11.63 -18.02
C ALA A 89 -13.19 -10.23 -17.52
N LEU A 90 -12.02 -10.09 -16.87
CA LEU A 90 -11.49 -8.78 -16.45
C LEU A 90 -11.20 -7.86 -17.65
N ARG A 91 -10.56 -8.38 -18.70
CA ARG A 91 -10.29 -7.62 -19.95
C ARG A 91 -11.60 -7.13 -20.59
N GLN A 92 -12.59 -8.00 -20.72
CA GLN A 92 -13.89 -7.68 -21.30
C GLN A 92 -14.64 -6.64 -20.46
N ALA A 93 -14.68 -6.80 -19.15
CA ALA A 93 -15.30 -5.82 -18.26
C ALA A 93 -14.66 -4.43 -18.41
N TYR A 94 -13.34 -4.35 -18.45
CA TYR A 94 -12.61 -3.09 -18.65
C TYR A 94 -12.90 -2.48 -20.03
N GLN A 95 -12.89 -3.28 -21.10
CA GLN A 95 -13.18 -2.83 -22.47
C GLN A 95 -14.60 -2.28 -22.59
N ARG A 96 -15.57 -2.91 -21.93
CA ARG A 96 -16.97 -2.47 -21.88
C ARG A 96 -17.13 -1.13 -21.13
N GLY A 97 -16.19 -0.74 -20.30
CA GLY A 97 -16.24 0.54 -19.57
C GLY A 97 -16.32 0.41 -18.05
N ALA A 98 -16.29 -0.80 -17.49
CA ALA A 98 -16.27 -0.99 -16.06
C ALA A 98 -15.00 -0.41 -15.39
N THR A 99 -15.13 0.02 -14.16
CA THR A 99 -13.97 0.27 -13.29
C THR A 99 -13.47 -1.05 -12.75
N VAL A 100 -12.19 -1.37 -12.96
CA VAL A 100 -11.58 -2.61 -12.47
C VAL A 100 -10.60 -2.31 -11.36
N VAL A 101 -10.79 -2.95 -10.21
CA VAL A 101 -10.08 -2.68 -8.97
C VAL A 101 -9.30 -3.92 -8.55
N GLY A 102 -8.00 -3.77 -8.32
CA GLY A 102 -7.13 -4.80 -7.74
C GLY A 102 -6.69 -4.41 -6.34
N LEU A 103 -7.26 -5.05 -5.33
CA LEU A 103 -6.91 -4.79 -3.93
C LEU A 103 -5.74 -5.68 -3.51
N CYS A 104 -4.75 -5.11 -2.82
CA CYS A 104 -3.59 -5.85 -2.36
C CYS A 104 -2.92 -6.63 -3.51
N TYR A 105 -2.76 -7.95 -3.38
CA TYR A 105 -2.30 -8.82 -4.47
C TYR A 105 -3.32 -9.05 -5.59
N GLY A 106 -4.52 -8.49 -5.52
CA GLY A 106 -5.42 -8.38 -6.68
C GLY A 106 -4.80 -7.57 -7.82
N ALA A 107 -3.87 -6.64 -7.54
CA ALA A 107 -3.07 -5.96 -8.56
C ALA A 107 -2.22 -6.94 -9.40
N TYR A 108 -1.78 -8.06 -8.81
CA TYR A 108 -1.10 -9.12 -9.53
C TYR A 108 -1.99 -9.77 -10.61
N VAL A 109 -3.24 -10.06 -10.26
CA VAL A 109 -4.23 -10.62 -11.22
C VAL A 109 -4.47 -9.64 -12.37
N LEU A 110 -4.57 -8.33 -12.07
CA LEU A 110 -4.69 -7.29 -13.10
C LEU A 110 -3.44 -7.19 -13.98
N ALA A 111 -2.25 -7.39 -13.42
CA ALA A 111 -1.00 -7.43 -14.18
C ALA A 111 -0.95 -8.66 -15.10
N CYS A 112 -1.35 -9.85 -14.61
CA CYS A 112 -1.46 -11.06 -15.42
C CYS A 112 -2.44 -10.90 -16.60
N SER A 113 -3.53 -10.15 -16.41
CA SER A 113 -4.46 -9.87 -17.50
C SER A 113 -3.91 -8.89 -18.55
N GLY A 114 -2.77 -8.25 -18.31
CA GLY A 114 -2.16 -7.24 -19.19
C GLY A 114 -2.78 -5.84 -19.06
N LEU A 115 -3.81 -5.65 -18.24
CA LEU A 115 -4.50 -4.36 -18.08
C LEU A 115 -3.60 -3.26 -17.53
N LEU A 116 -2.59 -3.62 -16.76
CA LEU A 116 -1.66 -2.66 -16.13
C LEU A 116 -0.45 -2.30 -17.01
N ASN A 117 -0.29 -2.89 -18.20
CA ASN A 117 0.85 -2.60 -19.08
C ASN A 117 0.90 -1.11 -19.46
N GLY A 118 2.07 -0.48 -19.25
CA GLY A 118 2.33 0.94 -19.47
C GLY A 118 1.72 1.89 -18.43
N LYS A 119 0.97 1.38 -17.46
CA LYS A 119 0.26 2.17 -16.44
C LYS A 119 1.00 2.18 -15.10
N LYS A 120 0.71 3.20 -14.27
CA LYS A 120 1.14 3.22 -12.88
C LYS A 120 0.22 2.35 -12.04
N ALA A 121 0.80 1.55 -11.15
CA ALA A 121 0.07 0.69 -10.22
C ALA A 121 0.79 0.58 -8.89
N THR A 122 0.04 0.30 -7.83
CA THR A 122 0.57 -0.05 -6.51
C THR A 122 0.07 -1.42 -6.09
N THR A 123 0.73 -2.04 -5.15
CA THR A 123 0.34 -3.31 -4.54
C THR A 123 0.87 -3.38 -3.11
N HIS A 124 0.73 -4.52 -2.45
CA HIS A 124 1.33 -4.75 -1.15
C HIS A 124 2.87 -4.70 -1.26
N TRP A 125 3.51 -3.97 -0.34
CA TRP A 125 4.96 -3.72 -0.35
C TRP A 125 5.83 -4.99 -0.37
N LEU A 126 5.36 -6.11 0.19
CA LEU A 126 6.07 -7.40 0.17
C LEU A 126 6.25 -7.94 -1.26
N GLY A 127 5.47 -7.47 -2.23
CA GLY A 127 5.56 -7.90 -3.62
C GLY A 127 6.60 -7.18 -4.48
N ASP A 128 7.34 -6.20 -3.95
CA ASP A 128 8.17 -5.26 -4.71
C ASP A 128 9.12 -5.95 -5.72
N SER A 129 9.98 -6.84 -5.23
CA SER A 129 10.99 -7.48 -6.08
C SER A 129 10.38 -8.46 -7.09
N ASP A 130 9.33 -9.19 -6.70
CA ASP A 130 8.66 -10.16 -7.56
C ASP A 130 7.87 -9.46 -8.67
N PHE A 131 7.03 -8.47 -8.34
CA PHE A 131 6.23 -7.76 -9.32
C PHE A 131 7.05 -6.98 -10.32
N THR A 132 8.11 -6.30 -9.87
CA THR A 132 8.98 -5.54 -10.77
C THR A 132 9.69 -6.43 -11.79
N SER A 133 10.12 -7.61 -11.39
CA SER A 133 10.80 -8.57 -12.27
C SER A 133 9.84 -9.26 -13.25
N ARG A 134 8.66 -9.64 -12.77
CA ARG A 134 7.68 -10.41 -13.59
C ARG A 134 6.85 -9.53 -14.52
N PHE A 135 6.60 -8.28 -14.15
CA PHE A 135 5.80 -7.34 -14.94
C PHE A 135 6.57 -6.06 -15.27
N PRO A 136 7.65 -6.13 -16.04
CA PRO A 136 8.52 -4.97 -16.33
C PRO A 136 7.82 -3.88 -17.15
N GLN A 137 6.67 -4.16 -17.75
CA GLN A 137 5.86 -3.17 -18.47
C GLN A 137 4.96 -2.34 -17.54
N VAL A 138 4.76 -2.76 -16.30
CA VAL A 138 3.98 -2.02 -15.30
C VAL A 138 4.87 -1.01 -14.59
N LYS A 139 4.41 0.23 -14.45
CA LYS A 139 5.13 1.28 -13.73
C LYS A 139 4.76 1.21 -12.25
N TRP A 140 5.40 0.29 -11.52
CA TRP A 140 5.13 0.10 -10.09
C TRP A 140 5.55 1.32 -9.27
N ASP A 141 4.65 1.82 -8.43
CA ASP A 141 4.91 2.80 -7.38
C ASP A 141 4.32 2.29 -6.06
N LEU A 142 5.18 1.82 -5.17
CA LEU A 142 4.80 1.23 -3.89
C LEU A 142 4.65 2.26 -2.75
N ASN A 143 4.81 3.55 -3.04
CA ASN A 143 4.61 4.57 -2.02
C ASN A 143 3.12 4.80 -1.72
N PRO A 144 2.25 5.01 -2.71
CA PRO A 144 0.86 5.33 -2.45
C PRO A 144 0.08 4.14 -1.90
N ILE A 145 -0.89 4.42 -1.03
CA ILE A 145 -1.79 3.40 -0.49
C ILE A 145 -2.81 2.91 -1.53
N TYR A 146 -3.16 3.73 -2.50
CA TYR A 146 -3.88 3.34 -3.71
C TYR A 146 -3.58 4.31 -4.86
N LEU A 147 -3.73 3.83 -6.08
CA LEU A 147 -3.59 4.58 -7.33
C LEU A 147 -4.79 4.34 -8.24
N GLU A 148 -5.22 5.37 -8.92
CA GLU A 148 -6.22 5.29 -9.98
C GLU A 148 -5.62 5.82 -11.29
N GLN A 149 -5.74 5.04 -12.35
CA GLN A 149 -5.42 5.46 -13.71
C GLN A 149 -6.37 4.79 -14.72
N ASP A 150 -7.08 5.60 -15.51
CA ASP A 150 -7.94 5.12 -16.62
C ASP A 150 -8.95 4.03 -16.18
N ARG A 151 -9.70 4.22 -15.13
CA ARG A 151 -10.66 3.25 -14.58
C ARG A 151 -10.01 1.96 -14.01
N LEU A 152 -8.69 1.91 -13.92
CA LEU A 152 -7.97 0.87 -13.19
C LEU A 152 -7.55 1.44 -11.84
N ILE A 153 -7.92 0.76 -10.78
CA ILE A 153 -7.58 1.17 -9.42
C ILE A 153 -6.81 0.02 -8.77
N THR A 154 -5.67 0.32 -8.18
CA THR A 154 -4.89 -0.66 -7.42
C THR A 154 -4.61 -0.12 -6.03
N SER A 155 -4.61 -1.00 -5.04
CA SER A 155 -4.30 -0.61 -3.66
C SER A 155 -3.15 -1.43 -3.07
N ALA A 156 -2.53 -0.83 -2.07
CA ALA A 156 -1.61 -1.49 -1.16
C ALA A 156 -2.31 -2.56 -0.29
N GLY A 157 -1.61 -3.05 0.74
CA GLY A 157 -2.10 -4.10 1.61
C GLY A 157 -3.39 -3.76 2.35
N THR A 158 -3.94 -4.76 2.96
CA THR A 158 -5.26 -4.96 3.56
C THR A 158 -5.99 -3.70 4.03
N ALA A 159 -5.45 -2.94 4.99
CA ALA A 159 -6.10 -1.73 5.50
C ALA A 159 -6.24 -0.62 4.43
N ALA A 160 -5.29 -0.50 3.51
CA ALA A 160 -5.35 0.43 2.40
C ALA A 160 -6.46 0.09 1.39
N SER A 161 -6.88 -1.17 1.33
CA SER A 161 -8.02 -1.60 0.50
C SER A 161 -9.32 -0.92 0.92
N MET A 162 -9.51 -0.68 2.21
CA MET A 162 -10.68 0.04 2.73
C MET A 162 -10.66 1.52 2.32
N ASP A 163 -9.50 2.18 2.41
CA ASP A 163 -9.34 3.57 1.93
C ASP A 163 -9.61 3.67 0.42
N CYS A 164 -9.14 2.69 -0.35
CA CYS A 164 -9.39 2.56 -1.78
C CYS A 164 -10.90 2.46 -2.06
N CYS A 165 -11.61 1.55 -1.40
CA CYS A 165 -13.05 1.38 -1.56
C CYS A 165 -13.82 2.65 -1.15
N LEU A 166 -13.44 3.31 -0.05
CA LEU A 166 -14.01 4.59 0.37
C LEU A 166 -13.76 5.71 -0.65
N SER A 167 -12.62 5.71 -1.34
CA SER A 167 -12.34 6.68 -2.40
C SER A 167 -13.31 6.54 -3.57
N ILE A 168 -13.70 5.31 -3.92
CA ILE A 168 -14.72 5.03 -4.94
C ILE A 168 -16.09 5.54 -4.51
N VAL A 169 -16.49 5.27 -3.25
CA VAL A 169 -17.73 5.83 -2.70
C VAL A 169 -17.72 7.36 -2.73
N ARG A 170 -16.59 7.97 -2.35
CA ARG A 170 -16.41 9.43 -2.36
C ARG A 170 -16.57 10.02 -3.75
N LYS A 171 -16.03 9.34 -4.77
CA LYS A 171 -16.11 9.76 -6.16
C LYS A 171 -17.56 9.70 -6.70
N LEU A 172 -18.30 8.66 -6.34
CA LEU A 172 -19.66 8.42 -6.85
C LEU A 172 -20.75 9.14 -6.05
N TYR A 173 -20.61 9.23 -4.74
CA TYR A 173 -21.66 9.72 -3.83
C TYR A 173 -21.25 10.94 -3.00
N GLY A 174 -20.02 11.40 -3.18
CA GLY A 174 -19.51 12.60 -2.52
C GLY A 174 -18.99 12.38 -1.09
N VAL A 175 -18.36 13.43 -0.58
CA VAL A 175 -17.64 13.43 0.71
C VAL A 175 -18.55 13.09 1.90
N LYS A 176 -19.80 13.57 1.88
CA LYS A 176 -20.75 13.39 3.01
C LYS A 176 -21.08 11.92 3.23
N ILE A 177 -21.34 11.16 2.18
CA ILE A 177 -21.65 9.73 2.25
C ILE A 177 -20.41 8.91 2.62
N ALA A 178 -19.28 9.17 1.98
CA ALA A 178 -18.03 8.49 2.33
C ALA A 178 -17.63 8.70 3.80
N ASN A 179 -17.77 9.92 4.33
CA ASN A 179 -17.50 10.22 5.74
C ASN A 179 -18.52 9.56 6.69
N HIS A 180 -19.75 9.37 6.25
CA HIS A 180 -20.76 8.63 7.02
C HIS A 180 -20.34 7.16 7.17
N ILE A 181 -19.99 6.50 6.08
CA ILE A 181 -19.51 5.11 6.09
C ILE A 181 -18.24 4.98 6.93
N ALA A 182 -17.27 5.86 6.76
CA ALA A 182 -16.03 5.86 7.53
C ALA A 182 -16.28 5.93 9.05
N ARG A 183 -17.29 6.73 9.48
CA ARG A 183 -17.68 6.81 10.90
C ARG A 183 -18.32 5.53 11.40
N ILE A 184 -19.16 4.88 10.61
CA ILE A 184 -19.75 3.58 10.98
C ILE A 184 -18.66 2.53 11.14
N LEU A 185 -17.68 2.52 10.25
CA LEU A 185 -16.55 1.57 10.27
C LEU A 185 -15.45 1.97 11.27
N VAL A 186 -15.59 3.12 11.97
CA VAL A 186 -14.61 3.66 12.95
C VAL A 186 -13.21 3.81 12.35
N ILE A 187 -13.16 4.26 11.10
CA ILE A 187 -11.90 4.51 10.38
C ILE A 187 -11.75 5.99 10.04
N PRO A 188 -10.52 6.48 9.79
CA PRO A 188 -10.32 7.86 9.35
C PRO A 188 -11.14 8.17 8.09
N PRO A 189 -11.86 9.29 8.06
CA PRO A 189 -12.79 9.59 6.96
C PRO A 189 -12.09 9.83 5.62
N HIS A 190 -10.81 10.12 5.64
CA HIS A 190 -10.02 10.31 4.43
C HIS A 190 -8.53 10.03 4.68
N ARG A 191 -7.97 9.13 3.89
CA ARG A 191 -6.54 9.01 3.65
C ARG A 191 -6.32 9.19 2.16
N GLU A 192 -5.46 10.15 1.80
CA GLU A 192 -5.13 10.36 0.40
C GLU A 192 -4.37 9.16 -0.15
N GLY A 193 -4.71 8.71 -1.36
CA GLY A 193 -4.04 7.60 -2.01
C GLY A 193 -2.53 7.79 -2.11
N GLY A 194 -2.07 9.03 -2.27
CA GLY A 194 -0.64 9.38 -2.27
C GLY A 194 0.07 9.33 -0.92
N GLN A 195 -0.63 9.02 0.20
CA GLN A 195 0.05 8.74 1.46
C GLN A 195 0.91 7.50 1.32
N ALA A 196 2.15 7.58 1.81
CA ALA A 196 3.04 6.43 1.84
C ALA A 196 2.41 5.30 2.67
N GLN A 197 2.53 4.08 2.16
CA GLN A 197 2.23 2.88 2.95
C GLN A 197 3.02 2.98 4.26
N PHE A 198 2.43 2.56 5.38
CA PHE A 198 3.18 2.30 6.61
C PHE A 198 4.07 1.09 6.36
N ILE A 199 5.11 1.31 5.62
CA ILE A 199 6.19 0.37 5.46
C ILE A 199 7.23 0.79 6.50
N GLU A 200 7.61 -0.11 7.40
CA GLU A 200 9.03 -0.25 7.65
C GLU A 200 9.64 -0.55 6.29
N ARG A 201 10.04 0.48 5.54
CA ARG A 201 10.90 0.20 4.42
C ARG A 201 12.13 -0.49 5.03
N PRO A 202 12.39 -1.75 4.73
CA PRO A 202 13.75 -2.19 4.69
C PRO A 202 14.36 -1.21 3.68
N ILE A 203 15.15 -0.28 4.16
CA ILE A 203 16.00 0.54 3.32
C ILE A 203 16.61 -0.48 2.40
N SER A 204 16.30 -0.37 1.11
CA SER A 204 16.52 -1.42 0.10
C SER A 204 17.87 -2.08 0.36
N ARG A 205 17.87 -3.28 0.94
CA ARG A 205 19.10 -3.96 1.38
C ARG A 205 19.87 -4.53 0.20
N SER A 206 19.30 -4.42 -1.02
CA SER A 206 19.99 -4.86 -2.22
C SER A 206 19.68 -3.97 -3.41
N THR A 207 20.70 -3.35 -3.95
CA THR A 207 20.69 -2.74 -5.28
C THR A 207 21.59 -3.59 -6.20
N PRO A 208 21.49 -3.51 -7.53
CA PRO A 208 22.45 -4.16 -8.42
C PRO A 208 23.90 -3.71 -8.21
N ASN A 209 24.11 -2.66 -7.41
CA ASN A 209 25.45 -2.14 -7.07
C ASN A 209 25.85 -2.61 -5.67
N HIS A 210 26.65 -3.67 -5.61
CA HIS A 210 27.15 -4.30 -4.37
C HIS A 210 27.81 -3.28 -3.40
N ASN A 211 28.53 -2.30 -3.92
CA ASN A 211 29.22 -1.28 -3.12
C ASN A 211 28.24 -0.32 -2.43
N ILE A 212 27.12 0.03 -3.08
CA ILE A 212 26.08 0.86 -2.45
C ILE A 212 25.35 0.08 -1.36
N ASN A 213 25.12 -1.21 -1.54
CA ASN A 213 24.49 -2.05 -0.50
C ASN A 213 25.34 -2.14 0.77
N ALA A 214 26.62 -2.37 0.63
CA ALA A 214 27.58 -2.36 1.74
C ALA A 214 27.59 -0.99 2.45
N LEU A 215 27.52 0.10 1.69
CA LEU A 215 27.42 1.45 2.25
C LEU A 215 26.13 1.66 3.04
N LEU A 216 24.98 1.21 2.52
CA LEU A 216 23.69 1.36 3.21
C LEU A 216 23.66 0.58 4.52
N ALA A 217 24.24 -0.63 4.56
CA ALA A 217 24.41 -1.39 5.80
C ALA A 217 25.28 -0.61 6.80
N TYR A 218 26.43 -0.11 6.37
CA TYR A 218 27.31 0.71 7.20
C TYR A 218 26.60 1.96 7.75
N LEU A 219 25.84 2.68 6.92
CA LEU A 219 25.11 3.87 7.36
C LEU A 219 24.04 3.54 8.39
N ASN A 220 23.34 2.40 8.27
CA ASN A 220 22.36 1.95 9.26
C ASN A 220 22.97 1.60 10.61
N GLU A 221 24.15 1.00 10.61
CA GLU A 221 24.89 0.68 11.84
C GLU A 221 25.50 1.92 12.50
N ASN A 222 25.67 3.01 11.75
CA ASN A 222 26.37 4.21 12.18
C ASN A 222 25.51 5.49 12.04
N LEU A 223 24.22 5.44 12.32
CA LEU A 223 23.30 6.57 12.14
C LEU A 223 23.64 7.81 12.98
N THR A 224 24.27 7.61 14.13
CA THR A 224 24.68 8.70 15.04
C THR A 224 25.93 9.42 14.57
N ALA A 225 26.72 8.81 13.69
CA ALA A 225 27.94 9.42 13.18
C ALA A 225 27.64 10.55 12.16
N LEU A 226 28.61 11.46 12.02
CA LEU A 226 28.54 12.49 10.98
C LEU A 226 28.93 11.90 9.63
N HIS A 227 28.04 12.01 8.67
CA HIS A 227 28.26 11.54 7.31
C HIS A 227 28.21 12.71 6.33
N SER A 228 29.30 12.91 5.59
CA SER A 228 29.34 13.86 4.48
C SER A 228 29.31 13.15 3.13
N THR A 229 28.75 13.82 2.13
CA THR A 229 28.77 13.28 0.74
C THR A 229 30.20 13.02 0.26
N ASP A 230 31.14 13.85 0.66
CA ASP A 230 32.54 13.76 0.22
C ASP A 230 33.23 12.54 0.87
N SER A 231 33.09 12.36 2.19
CA SER A 231 33.70 11.22 2.89
C SER A 231 33.14 9.87 2.41
N LEU A 232 31.86 9.81 2.07
CA LEU A 232 31.24 8.58 1.57
C LEU A 232 31.58 8.31 0.09
N ALA A 233 31.76 9.36 -0.71
CA ALA A 233 32.26 9.23 -2.07
C ALA A 233 33.69 8.70 -2.09
N GLU A 234 34.57 9.25 -1.24
CA GLU A 234 35.94 8.79 -1.06
C GLU A 234 35.99 7.31 -0.61
N ARG A 235 35.18 6.94 0.35
CA ARG A 235 35.05 5.53 0.82
C ARG A 235 34.73 4.56 -0.31
N LEU A 236 33.99 4.99 -1.34
CA LEU A 236 33.64 4.18 -2.49
C LEU A 236 34.57 4.42 -3.70
N SER A 237 35.65 5.19 -3.54
CA SER A 237 36.58 5.59 -4.61
C SER A 237 35.85 6.24 -5.79
N MET A 238 34.87 7.10 -5.50
CA MET A 238 34.03 7.82 -6.46
C MET A 238 34.22 9.33 -6.33
N SER A 239 34.02 10.07 -7.42
CA SER A 239 33.81 11.52 -7.33
C SER A 239 32.47 11.81 -6.65
N ARG A 240 32.33 12.95 -5.98
CA ARG A 240 31.08 13.41 -5.35
C ARG A 240 29.87 13.36 -6.30
N SER A 241 30.07 13.78 -7.56
CA SER A 241 29.01 13.76 -8.58
C SER A 241 28.58 12.33 -8.93
N THR A 242 29.56 11.43 -9.14
CA THR A 242 29.31 10.03 -9.43
C THR A 242 28.58 9.34 -8.27
N PHE A 243 29.05 9.55 -7.04
CA PHE A 243 28.41 9.05 -5.83
C PHE A 243 26.96 9.52 -5.71
N THR A 244 26.70 10.82 -5.81
CA THR A 244 25.35 11.39 -5.67
C THR A 244 24.40 10.80 -6.70
N ARG A 245 24.84 10.64 -7.95
CA ARG A 245 24.04 10.03 -9.02
C ARG A 245 23.75 8.56 -8.74
N HIS A 246 24.75 7.77 -8.34
CA HIS A 246 24.61 6.35 -8.04
C HIS A 246 23.75 6.12 -6.81
N PHE A 247 23.97 6.88 -5.74
CA PHE A 247 23.20 6.81 -4.51
C PHE A 247 21.72 7.12 -4.79
N ARG A 248 21.43 8.21 -5.52
CA ARG A 248 20.06 8.57 -5.89
C ARG A 248 19.40 7.55 -6.81
N LYS A 249 20.15 6.96 -7.75
CA LYS A 249 19.64 5.89 -8.62
C LYS A 249 19.29 4.64 -7.81
N ALA A 250 20.09 4.32 -6.80
CA ALA A 250 19.92 3.13 -5.97
C ALA A 250 18.82 3.29 -4.91
N THR A 251 18.70 4.47 -4.29
CA THR A 251 17.82 4.72 -3.14
C THR A 251 16.57 5.55 -3.48
N GLY A 252 16.52 6.16 -4.66
CA GLY A 252 15.47 7.09 -5.07
C GLY A 252 15.54 8.46 -4.39
N MET A 253 16.51 8.73 -3.50
CA MET A 253 16.60 9.97 -2.73
C MET A 253 18.04 10.46 -2.54
N SER A 254 18.21 11.69 -2.07
CA SER A 254 19.54 12.22 -1.72
C SER A 254 20.04 11.56 -0.41
N LEU A 255 21.36 11.57 -0.19
CA LEU A 255 21.96 11.06 1.05
C LEU A 255 21.33 11.69 2.30
N ASN A 256 21.14 13.00 2.31
CA ASN A 256 20.58 13.70 3.46
C ASN A 256 19.11 13.30 3.73
N GLN A 257 18.31 13.17 2.68
CA GLN A 257 16.93 12.66 2.81
C GLN A 257 16.92 11.23 3.34
N TRP A 258 17.82 10.38 2.85
CA TRP A 258 17.93 9.00 3.29
C TRP A 258 18.32 8.90 4.77
N LEU A 259 19.31 9.67 5.21
CA LEU A 259 19.73 9.72 6.62
C LEU A 259 18.60 10.21 7.54
N ILE A 260 17.85 11.24 7.14
CA ILE A 260 16.70 11.71 7.93
C ILE A 260 15.64 10.62 8.05
N GLU A 261 15.31 9.91 6.98
CA GLU A 261 14.35 8.81 6.99
C GLU A 261 14.80 7.67 7.90
N ALA A 262 16.06 7.24 7.80
CA ALA A 262 16.63 6.19 8.63
C ALA A 262 16.64 6.57 10.13
N ARG A 263 17.01 7.81 10.45
CA ARG A 263 16.99 8.34 11.81
C ARG A 263 15.57 8.45 12.38
N LEU A 264 14.61 8.87 11.57
CA LEU A 264 13.19 8.90 11.98
C LEU A 264 12.65 7.50 12.24
N GLN A 265 13.05 6.51 11.46
CA GLN A 265 12.69 5.12 11.71
C GLN A 265 13.26 4.63 13.04
N ARG A 266 14.55 4.86 13.29
CA ARG A 266 15.18 4.51 14.56
C ARG A 266 14.52 5.21 15.76
N ALA A 267 14.16 6.49 15.60
CA ALA A 267 13.43 7.23 16.64
C ALA A 267 12.04 6.61 16.92
N ARG A 268 11.31 6.14 15.91
CA ARG A 268 10.03 5.43 16.11
C ARG A 268 10.21 4.16 16.91
N GLU A 269 11.15 3.30 16.51
CA GLU A 269 11.47 2.06 17.24
C GLU A 269 11.72 2.32 18.71
N LEU A 270 12.53 3.35 19.03
CA LEU A 270 12.84 3.74 20.40
C LEU A 270 11.61 4.30 21.13
N LEU A 271 10.75 5.06 20.46
CA LEU A 271 9.50 5.58 21.03
C LEU A 271 8.52 4.47 21.38
N GLU A 272 8.46 3.42 20.58
CA GLU A 272 7.53 2.30 20.72
C GLU A 272 8.01 1.26 21.73
N SER A 273 9.34 1.07 21.87
CA SER A 273 9.94 -0.01 22.65
C SER A 273 10.64 0.43 23.93
N THR A 274 10.73 1.74 24.23
CA THR A 274 11.48 2.24 25.39
C THR A 274 10.80 3.43 26.06
N ASP A 275 11.16 3.67 27.33
CA ASP A 275 10.75 4.86 28.11
C ASP A 275 11.78 6.01 28.06
N LEU A 276 12.76 5.94 27.15
CA LEU A 276 13.80 6.95 27.00
C LEU A 276 13.21 8.36 26.80
N SER A 277 13.89 9.39 27.30
CA SER A 277 13.46 10.76 27.04
C SER A 277 13.54 11.10 25.55
N ILE A 278 12.80 12.12 25.10
CA ILE A 278 12.86 12.55 23.68
C ILE A 278 14.27 13.03 23.33
N THR A 279 15.01 13.57 24.29
CA THR A 279 16.39 13.99 24.13
C THR A 279 17.31 12.79 23.89
N ASP A 280 17.19 11.75 24.70
CA ASP A 280 17.98 10.51 24.54
C ASP A 280 17.64 9.80 23.22
N ILE A 281 16.35 9.79 22.84
CA ILE A 281 15.92 9.25 21.54
C ILE A 281 16.52 10.05 20.39
N ALA A 282 16.57 11.38 20.47
CA ALA A 282 17.20 12.20 19.45
C ALA A 282 18.68 11.83 19.28
N GLU A 283 19.40 11.71 20.39
CA GLU A 283 20.80 11.31 20.39
C GLU A 283 21.00 9.91 19.82
N GLN A 284 20.29 8.90 20.33
CA GLN A 284 20.43 7.50 19.91
C GLN A 284 19.92 7.23 18.49
N SER A 285 19.09 8.10 17.95
CA SER A 285 18.65 8.02 16.55
C SER A 285 19.51 8.87 15.59
N GLY A 286 20.49 9.63 16.11
CA GLY A 286 21.43 10.42 15.32
C GLY A 286 20.92 11.83 14.96
N PHE A 287 19.88 12.34 15.64
CA PHE A 287 19.53 13.75 15.57
C PHE A 287 20.40 14.56 16.53
N HIS A 288 20.89 15.72 16.08
CA HIS A 288 21.75 16.58 16.89
C HIS A 288 21.01 17.31 18.02
N SER A 289 19.68 17.32 18.00
CA SER A 289 18.85 17.90 19.06
C SER A 289 17.44 17.32 19.04
N ASP A 290 16.75 17.38 20.19
CA ASP A 290 15.35 17.01 20.32
C ASP A 290 14.45 17.94 19.46
N THR A 291 14.84 19.20 19.26
CA THR A 291 14.14 20.15 18.39
C THR A 291 14.18 19.67 16.92
N ALA A 292 15.33 19.24 16.42
CA ALA A 292 15.45 18.70 15.07
C ALA A 292 14.63 17.42 14.90
N LEU A 293 14.67 16.50 15.88
CA LEU A 293 13.82 15.32 15.88
C LEU A 293 12.34 15.70 15.82
N ARG A 294 11.87 16.60 16.70
CA ARG A 294 10.45 17.03 16.75
C ARG A 294 9.98 17.63 15.42
N GLN A 295 10.79 18.49 14.81
CA GLN A 295 10.47 19.12 13.53
C GLN A 295 10.34 18.09 12.40
N HIS A 296 11.34 17.24 12.23
CA HIS A 296 11.31 16.21 11.17
C HIS A 296 10.22 15.17 11.41
N PHE A 297 10.02 14.76 12.67
CA PHE A 297 9.00 13.79 13.05
C PHE A 297 7.59 14.33 12.80
N LEU A 298 7.30 15.57 13.22
CA LEU A 298 6.00 16.21 12.98
C LEU A 298 5.74 16.43 11.49
N LYS A 299 6.77 16.84 10.75
CA LYS A 299 6.67 17.00 9.28
C LYS A 299 6.29 15.69 8.60
N LYS A 300 6.92 14.58 8.99
CA LYS A 300 6.72 13.25 8.40
C LYS A 300 5.42 12.58 8.85
N HIS A 301 5.19 12.51 10.18
CA HIS A 301 4.14 11.71 10.78
C HIS A 301 2.89 12.49 11.16
N LYS A 302 2.92 13.84 11.02
CA LYS A 302 1.82 14.77 11.34
C LYS A 302 1.39 14.79 12.83
N ILE A 303 2.09 14.06 13.68
CA ILE A 303 1.93 14.07 15.15
C ILE A 303 3.30 14.17 15.83
N SER A 304 3.32 14.66 17.07
CA SER A 304 4.56 14.80 17.84
C SER A 304 5.09 13.44 18.32
N PRO A 305 6.42 13.32 18.59
CA PRO A 305 7.00 12.10 19.18
C PRO A 305 6.28 11.64 20.45
N ASN A 306 5.96 12.55 21.38
CA ASN A 306 5.24 12.21 22.60
C ASN A 306 3.83 11.64 22.32
N ARG A 307 3.12 12.20 21.33
CA ARG A 307 1.80 11.72 20.96
C ARG A 307 1.90 10.35 20.28
N TRP A 308 2.95 10.14 19.46
CA TRP A 308 3.26 8.85 18.88
C TRP A 308 3.48 7.79 19.96
N ARG A 309 4.35 8.05 20.95
CA ARG A 309 4.59 7.16 22.08
C ARG A 309 3.30 6.76 22.78
N LYS A 310 2.47 7.75 23.17
CA LYS A 310 1.18 7.47 23.85
C LYS A 310 0.24 6.58 23.07
N GLN A 311 0.36 6.58 21.75
CA GLN A 311 -0.54 5.85 20.85
C GLN A 311 -0.03 4.45 20.50
N PHE A 312 1.28 4.28 20.43
CA PHE A 312 1.90 3.07 19.86
C PHE A 312 2.83 2.32 20.81
N GLN A 313 3.21 2.88 21.95
CA GLN A 313 4.02 2.17 22.92
C GLN A 313 3.18 1.06 23.58
N ILE A 314 3.63 -0.18 23.44
CA ILE A 314 3.08 -1.32 24.17
C ILE A 314 3.64 -1.22 25.59
N LYS A 315 2.79 -0.95 26.57
CA LYS A 315 3.17 -1.15 27.98
C LYS A 315 3.00 -2.63 28.25
N ASP A 316 4.09 -3.30 28.56
CA ASP A 316 4.01 -4.64 29.14
C ASP A 316 3.14 -4.57 30.39
N VAL A 317 2.05 -5.36 30.37
CA VAL A 317 1.11 -5.50 31.49
C VAL A 317 1.66 -6.52 32.48
#